data_fc283b9521e3cad28d2dc56f518b6a0c
#
_entry.id   fc283b9521e3cad28d2dc56f518b6a0c
#
_cell.length_a   1.000
_cell.length_b   1.000
_cell.length_c   1.000
_cell.angle_alpha   90.00
_cell.angle_beta   90.00
_cell.angle_gamma   90.00
#
_symmetry.space_group_name_H-M   'P 1'
#
loop_
_entity.id
_entity.type
_entity.pdbx_description
1 polymer ?
#
loop_
_entity_poly.entity_id
_entity_poly.type
_entity_poly.pdbx_seq_one_letter_code
_entity_poly.pdbx_strand_id
1 'polypeptide(L)'
;VYLWRAARLSFAWLVAAGAAMVSGYAVSYVLNKFVKASIYTESYDQENRLLSRLFRPDLWPALLRTMVGQTWYLLATSLGIVGLGMVFAVHSAVKNRSSRTRDESTWAESVTLAVLAFSVFSIIFTGGLQLLHGNRGDHLMYGRYVEMMVPAVVVVAVVALSRRGAFASRAWLGALVVMPVLSIAYVIVDGGDGVKGGASRRNIVFPNIVGADAARYVVSPGFLTFTAFFLTVGLAVWLIARKSRAAGIVALVLLFAVGDITSGQRSLLSRSDNMEGVTQTIDLVKGSGTTLVGFDAGVRNDPSYYYLRYRLHPVRIVRFDFSTPGTRVPAEYSCLYGWGDKPPADGEWSIVADEVGVARVLWQRVGSPHC
;
A
#
# COMPACT_ATOMS: atom_id res chain seq x y z
N VAL A 1 -22.38 -22.79 6.55
CA VAL A 1 -23.68 -23.49 6.37
C VAL A 1 -24.13 -23.41 4.92
N TYR A 2 -24.14 -22.23 4.29
CA TYR A 2 -24.63 -22.06 2.91
C TYR A 2 -23.81 -22.83 1.87
N LEU A 3 -22.49 -22.67 1.89
CA LEU A 3 -21.56 -23.36 0.99
C LEU A 3 -21.65 -24.88 1.16
N TRP A 4 -21.82 -25.34 2.38
CA TRP A 4 -22.02 -26.77 2.68
C TRP A 4 -23.29 -27.35 2.03
N ARG A 5 -24.44 -26.66 2.18
CA ARG A 5 -25.70 -27.11 1.56
C ARG A 5 -25.70 -27.01 0.03
N ALA A 6 -25.05 -25.97 -0.51
CA ALA A 6 -25.03 -25.74 -1.95
C ALA A 6 -24.04 -26.65 -2.71
N ALA A 7 -22.90 -26.97 -2.10
CA ALA A 7 -21.86 -27.76 -2.74
C ALA A 7 -21.94 -29.27 -2.48
N ARG A 8 -22.93 -29.72 -1.69
CA ARG A 8 -23.00 -31.13 -1.22
C ARG A 8 -21.68 -31.60 -0.59
N LEU A 9 -20.90 -30.66 -0.05
CA LEU A 9 -19.64 -31.00 0.62
C LEU A 9 -19.98 -31.82 1.88
N SER A 10 -19.30 -32.92 2.07
CA SER A 10 -19.40 -33.67 3.31
C SER A 10 -18.90 -32.84 4.47
N PHE A 11 -19.41 -33.06 5.67
CA PHE A 11 -18.93 -32.40 6.88
C PHE A 11 -17.43 -32.59 7.07
N ALA A 12 -16.89 -33.75 6.65
CA ALA A 12 -15.45 -34.03 6.67
C ALA A 12 -14.64 -33.02 5.84
N TRP A 13 -15.12 -32.60 4.68
CA TRP A 13 -14.45 -31.57 3.87
C TRP A 13 -14.45 -30.19 4.54
N LEU A 14 -15.53 -29.82 5.24
CA LEU A 14 -15.57 -28.58 6.00
C LEU A 14 -14.59 -28.60 7.16
N VAL A 15 -14.51 -29.73 7.87
CA VAL A 15 -13.54 -29.91 8.96
C VAL A 15 -12.12 -29.89 8.41
N ALA A 16 -11.85 -30.57 7.29
CA ALA A 16 -10.54 -30.57 6.66
C ALA A 16 -10.13 -29.16 6.17
N ALA A 17 -11.04 -28.42 5.55
CA ALA A 17 -10.79 -27.03 5.14
C ALA A 17 -10.55 -26.11 6.34
N GLY A 18 -11.35 -26.25 7.39
CA GLY A 18 -11.16 -25.52 8.65
C GLY A 18 -9.82 -25.84 9.30
N ALA A 19 -9.47 -27.11 9.38
CA ALA A 19 -8.18 -27.55 9.91
C ALA A 19 -7.00 -27.03 9.07
N ALA A 20 -7.10 -27.06 7.73
CA ALA A 20 -6.10 -26.51 6.83
C ALA A 20 -5.93 -25.00 7.02
N MET A 21 -7.02 -24.25 7.18
CA MET A 21 -6.97 -22.80 7.46
C MET A 21 -6.29 -22.50 8.81
N VAL A 22 -6.67 -23.22 9.87
CA VAL A 22 -6.09 -23.07 11.22
C VAL A 22 -4.59 -23.44 11.20
N SER A 23 -4.24 -24.55 10.55
CA SER A 23 -2.86 -24.98 10.41
C SER A 23 -2.03 -23.98 9.60
N GLY A 24 -2.56 -23.49 8.47
CA GLY A 24 -1.93 -22.48 7.64
C GLY A 24 -1.70 -21.18 8.42
N TYR A 25 -2.70 -20.74 9.20
CA TYR A 25 -2.56 -19.58 10.09
C TYR A 25 -1.49 -19.81 11.17
N ALA A 26 -1.51 -20.97 11.83
CA ALA A 26 -0.55 -21.29 12.88
C ALA A 26 0.89 -21.33 12.34
N VAL A 27 1.11 -21.97 11.19
CA VAL A 27 2.41 -21.99 10.50
C VAL A 27 2.85 -20.58 10.13
N SER A 28 1.97 -19.80 9.52
CA SER A 28 2.25 -18.40 9.14
C SER A 28 2.58 -17.55 10.37
N TYR A 29 1.85 -17.72 11.47
CA TYR A 29 2.10 -17.03 12.73
C TYR A 29 3.48 -17.35 13.31
N VAL A 30 3.83 -18.64 13.38
CA VAL A 30 5.13 -19.10 13.90
C VAL A 30 6.28 -18.60 13.02
N LEU A 31 6.15 -18.73 11.69
CA LEU A 31 7.15 -18.23 10.75
C LEU A 31 7.31 -16.71 10.85
N ASN A 32 6.21 -15.97 10.93
CA ASN A 32 6.25 -14.53 11.08
C ASN A 32 6.90 -14.10 12.40
N LYS A 33 6.61 -14.81 13.49
CA LYS A 33 7.25 -14.57 14.80
C LYS A 33 8.76 -14.85 14.75
N PHE A 34 9.16 -15.95 14.11
CA PHE A 34 10.57 -16.31 13.92
C PHE A 34 11.30 -15.26 13.05
N VAL A 35 10.71 -14.89 11.91
CA VAL A 35 11.27 -13.87 11.00
C VAL A 35 11.34 -12.51 11.71
N LYS A 36 10.29 -12.12 12.44
CA LYS A 36 10.31 -10.87 13.23
C LYS A 36 11.43 -10.89 14.28
N ALA A 37 11.60 -11.97 15.02
CA ALA A 37 12.65 -12.08 16.03
C ALA A 37 14.07 -12.01 15.44
N SER A 38 14.26 -12.52 14.21
CA SER A 38 15.56 -12.48 13.52
C SER A 38 15.83 -11.11 12.86
N ILE A 39 14.78 -10.37 12.45
CA ILE A 39 14.92 -9.14 11.69
C ILE A 39 14.77 -7.88 12.57
N TYR A 40 13.90 -7.93 13.58
CA TYR A 40 13.61 -6.76 14.42
C TYR A 40 14.19 -6.96 15.83
N THR A 41 14.95 -5.98 16.28
CA THR A 41 15.49 -5.93 17.65
C THR A 41 14.44 -5.58 18.69
N GLU A 42 13.32 -4.97 18.28
CA GLU A 42 12.20 -4.63 19.15
C GLU A 42 10.95 -5.41 18.73
N SER A 43 10.25 -5.97 19.72
CA SER A 43 8.98 -6.67 19.49
C SER A 43 7.88 -5.66 19.11
N TYR A 44 7.62 -5.49 17.83
CA TYR A 44 6.49 -4.69 17.36
C TYR A 44 5.26 -5.59 17.22
N ASP A 45 4.41 -5.58 18.25
CA ASP A 45 3.18 -6.37 18.27
C ASP A 45 2.03 -5.62 17.56
N GLN A 46 1.99 -5.76 16.24
CA GLN A 46 0.94 -5.17 15.40
C GLN A 46 -0.41 -5.88 15.56
N GLU A 47 -0.39 -7.17 15.84
CA GLU A 47 -1.59 -8.02 15.82
C GLU A 47 -2.50 -7.69 17.02
N ASN A 48 -1.95 -7.58 18.20
CA ASN A 48 -2.70 -7.18 19.40
C ASN A 48 -3.25 -5.74 19.27
N ARG A 49 -2.52 -4.86 18.60
CA ARG A 49 -3.00 -3.49 18.32
C ARG A 49 -4.21 -3.46 17.38
N LEU A 50 -4.25 -4.31 16.34
CA LEU A 50 -5.38 -4.36 15.40
C LEU A 50 -6.64 -4.88 16.09
N LEU A 51 -6.52 -5.96 16.86
CA LEU A 51 -7.64 -6.52 17.63
C LEU A 51 -8.17 -5.51 18.66
N SER A 52 -7.29 -4.84 19.41
CA SER A 52 -7.71 -3.83 20.38
C SER A 52 -8.45 -2.66 19.73
N ARG A 53 -8.05 -2.25 18.51
CA ARG A 53 -8.73 -1.18 17.75
C ARG A 53 -10.12 -1.59 17.28
N LEU A 54 -10.31 -2.86 16.91
CA LEU A 54 -11.61 -3.38 16.46
C LEU A 54 -12.69 -3.24 17.55
N PHE A 55 -12.32 -3.42 18.81
CA PHE A 55 -13.24 -3.36 19.96
C PHE A 55 -13.34 -1.97 20.59
N ARG A 56 -12.82 -0.93 19.93
CA ARG A 56 -12.89 0.46 20.37
C ARG A 56 -13.84 1.27 19.49
N PRO A 57 -15.12 1.46 19.90
CA PRO A 57 -16.11 2.21 19.10
C PRO A 57 -15.72 3.66 18.84
N ASP A 58 -14.96 4.29 19.73
CA ASP A 58 -14.42 5.65 19.59
C ASP A 58 -13.52 5.81 18.35
N LEU A 59 -12.94 4.72 17.85
CA LEU A 59 -12.09 4.73 16.65
C LEU A 59 -12.85 4.47 15.33
N TRP A 60 -14.11 4.07 15.39
CA TRP A 60 -14.88 3.75 14.19
C TRP A 60 -15.10 4.92 13.23
N PRO A 61 -15.29 6.17 13.66
CA PRO A 61 -15.34 7.30 12.73
C PRO A 61 -14.04 7.45 11.92
N ALA A 62 -12.89 7.28 12.57
CA ALA A 62 -11.58 7.31 11.89
C ALA A 62 -11.40 6.12 10.92
N LEU A 63 -11.89 4.92 11.31
CA LEU A 63 -11.92 3.75 10.45
C LEU A 63 -12.76 4.01 9.19
N LEU A 64 -13.98 4.49 9.36
CA LEU A 64 -14.87 4.79 8.23
C LEU A 64 -14.26 5.85 7.31
N ARG A 65 -13.65 6.90 7.87
CA ARG A 65 -12.94 7.92 7.11
C ARG A 65 -11.83 7.31 6.23
N THR A 66 -11.01 6.44 6.79
CA THR A 66 -9.93 5.77 6.06
C THR A 66 -10.49 4.83 4.98
N MET A 67 -11.53 4.06 5.29
CA MET A 67 -12.19 3.19 4.31
C MET A 67 -12.80 3.98 3.15
N VAL A 68 -13.43 5.12 3.42
CA VAL A 68 -13.95 6.04 2.39
C VAL A 68 -12.82 6.55 1.50
N GLY A 69 -11.72 7.01 2.10
CA GLY A 69 -10.55 7.49 1.36
C GLY A 69 -9.91 6.40 0.47
N GLN A 70 -9.75 5.19 0.98
CA GLN A 70 -9.23 4.05 0.22
C GLN A 70 -10.18 3.63 -0.91
N THR A 71 -11.50 3.63 -0.65
CA THR A 71 -12.50 3.31 -1.67
C THR A 71 -12.51 4.39 -2.77
N TRP A 72 -12.49 5.67 -2.39
CA TRP A 72 -12.37 6.77 -3.34
C TRP A 72 -11.10 6.61 -4.19
N TYR A 73 -9.96 6.32 -3.56
CA TYR A 73 -8.68 6.12 -4.24
C TYR A 73 -8.78 5.03 -5.32
N LEU A 74 -9.36 3.88 -4.99
CA LEU A 74 -9.55 2.79 -5.94
C LEU A 74 -10.45 3.19 -7.12
N LEU A 75 -11.55 3.90 -6.84
CA LEU A 75 -12.46 4.35 -7.89
C LEU A 75 -11.81 5.41 -8.79
N ALA A 76 -11.13 6.38 -8.20
CA ALA A 76 -10.50 7.46 -8.93
C ALA A 76 -9.38 6.95 -9.84
N THR A 77 -8.41 6.25 -9.28
CA THR A 77 -7.22 5.80 -10.00
C THR A 77 -7.52 4.72 -11.04
N SER A 78 -8.58 3.94 -10.86
CA SER A 78 -9.04 2.95 -11.83
C SER A 78 -10.09 3.51 -12.82
N LEU A 79 -10.37 4.80 -12.80
CA LEU A 79 -11.42 5.42 -13.63
C LEU A 79 -12.79 4.73 -13.46
N GLY A 80 -13.11 4.28 -12.25
CA GLY A 80 -14.33 3.58 -11.90
C GLY A 80 -14.39 2.09 -12.28
N ILE A 81 -13.39 1.55 -12.97
CA ILE A 81 -13.38 0.15 -13.44
C ILE A 81 -13.37 -0.84 -12.28
N VAL A 82 -12.65 -0.57 -11.22
CA VAL A 82 -12.68 -1.41 -10.01
C VAL A 82 -14.10 -1.43 -9.41
N GLY A 83 -14.79 -0.29 -9.40
CA GLY A 83 -16.18 -0.23 -8.96
C GLY A 83 -17.12 -1.08 -9.82
N LEU A 84 -16.98 -1.03 -11.15
CA LEU A 84 -17.70 -1.92 -12.06
C LEU A 84 -17.46 -3.40 -11.72
N GLY A 85 -16.18 -3.79 -11.57
CA GLY A 85 -15.83 -5.17 -11.25
C GLY A 85 -16.43 -5.65 -9.92
N MET A 86 -16.39 -4.79 -8.90
CA MET A 86 -16.99 -5.08 -7.60
C MET A 86 -18.52 -5.22 -7.66
N VAL A 87 -19.21 -4.28 -8.33
CA VAL A 87 -20.66 -4.34 -8.51
C VAL A 87 -21.04 -5.61 -9.28
N PHE A 88 -20.30 -5.96 -10.32
CA PHE A 88 -20.56 -7.19 -11.08
C PHE A 88 -20.31 -8.45 -10.23
N ALA A 89 -19.21 -8.47 -9.46
CA ALA A 89 -18.90 -9.60 -8.59
C ALA A 89 -20.00 -9.85 -7.55
N VAL A 90 -20.41 -8.79 -6.84
CA VAL A 90 -21.49 -8.87 -5.84
C VAL A 90 -22.82 -9.23 -6.50
N HIS A 91 -23.20 -8.56 -7.60
CA HIS A 91 -24.45 -8.85 -8.32
C HIS A 91 -24.52 -10.31 -8.79
N SER A 92 -23.45 -10.83 -9.40
CA SER A 92 -23.40 -12.21 -9.87
C SER A 92 -23.44 -13.21 -8.72
N ALA A 93 -22.70 -12.95 -7.64
CA ALA A 93 -22.72 -13.78 -6.45
C ALA A 93 -24.14 -13.86 -5.83
N VAL A 94 -24.86 -12.74 -5.75
CA VAL A 94 -26.21 -12.68 -5.17
C VAL A 94 -27.24 -13.29 -6.12
N LYS A 95 -27.23 -12.91 -7.40
CA LYS A 95 -28.20 -13.39 -8.40
C LYS A 95 -28.14 -14.90 -8.57
N ASN A 96 -26.97 -15.47 -8.70
CA ASN A 96 -26.78 -16.88 -8.88
C ASN A 96 -27.12 -17.70 -7.59
N ARG A 97 -27.21 -17.03 -6.44
CA ARG A 97 -27.64 -17.66 -5.18
C ARG A 97 -29.10 -18.15 -5.25
N SER A 98 -29.97 -17.45 -5.93
CA SER A 98 -31.40 -17.72 -5.98
C SER A 98 -31.81 -18.67 -7.11
N SER A 99 -30.96 -19.03 -8.04
CA SER A 99 -31.27 -19.95 -9.13
C SER A 99 -31.36 -21.38 -8.64
N ARG A 100 -32.51 -22.02 -8.87
CA ARG A 100 -32.78 -23.45 -8.50
C ARG A 100 -32.06 -24.43 -9.42
N THR A 101 -31.78 -24.06 -10.66
CA THR A 101 -31.07 -24.88 -11.66
C THR A 101 -29.61 -24.46 -11.68
N ARG A 102 -28.79 -25.04 -10.83
CA ARG A 102 -27.38 -24.73 -10.78
C ARG A 102 -26.59 -25.75 -11.59
N ASP A 103 -26.00 -25.24 -12.66
CA ASP A 103 -24.83 -25.84 -13.24
C ASP A 103 -23.61 -25.58 -12.32
N GLU A 104 -22.74 -26.59 -12.20
CA GLU A 104 -21.56 -26.56 -11.34
C GLU A 104 -20.62 -25.37 -11.68
N SER A 105 -20.51 -25.04 -12.96
CA SER A 105 -19.72 -23.90 -13.46
C SER A 105 -20.25 -22.55 -12.95
N THR A 106 -21.56 -22.34 -12.95
CA THR A 106 -22.22 -21.11 -12.47
C THR A 106 -22.05 -20.96 -10.96
N TRP A 107 -22.04 -22.08 -10.24
CA TRP A 107 -21.81 -22.04 -8.80
C TRP A 107 -20.35 -21.66 -8.47
N ALA A 108 -19.36 -22.29 -9.14
CA ALA A 108 -17.95 -22.01 -8.95
C ALA A 108 -17.63 -20.53 -9.25
N GLU A 109 -18.17 -19.99 -10.37
CA GLU A 109 -18.06 -18.56 -10.70
C GLU A 109 -18.59 -17.68 -9.56
N SER A 110 -19.77 -17.98 -9.04
CA SER A 110 -20.39 -17.18 -7.97
C SER A 110 -19.60 -17.18 -6.67
N VAL A 111 -19.06 -18.33 -6.29
CA VAL A 111 -18.22 -18.45 -5.09
C VAL A 111 -16.91 -17.67 -5.29
N THR A 112 -16.28 -17.81 -6.43
CA THR A 112 -15.04 -17.07 -6.74
C THR A 112 -15.25 -15.56 -6.68
N LEU A 113 -16.34 -15.07 -7.28
CA LEU A 113 -16.69 -13.65 -7.25
C LEU A 113 -17.05 -13.16 -5.84
N ALA A 114 -17.74 -13.98 -5.05
CA ALA A 114 -18.05 -13.66 -3.66
C ALA A 114 -16.77 -13.58 -2.80
N VAL A 115 -15.85 -14.53 -2.97
CA VAL A 115 -14.54 -14.54 -2.28
C VAL A 115 -13.73 -13.31 -2.68
N LEU A 116 -13.68 -12.97 -3.96
CA LEU A 116 -12.99 -11.79 -4.44
C LEU A 116 -13.55 -10.50 -3.80
N ALA A 117 -14.86 -10.32 -3.84
CA ALA A 117 -15.52 -9.15 -3.26
C ALA A 117 -15.29 -9.06 -1.74
N PHE A 118 -15.39 -10.18 -1.04
CA PHE A 118 -15.11 -10.26 0.40
C PHE A 118 -13.63 -9.94 0.70
N SER A 119 -12.71 -10.45 -0.10
CA SER A 119 -11.27 -10.17 0.07
C SER A 119 -10.94 -8.70 -0.10
N VAL A 120 -11.48 -8.04 -1.13
CA VAL A 120 -11.31 -6.59 -1.33
C VAL A 120 -11.84 -5.80 -0.13
N PHE A 121 -13.06 -6.11 0.32
CA PHE A 121 -13.64 -5.47 1.50
C PHE A 121 -12.79 -5.70 2.76
N SER A 122 -12.35 -6.92 2.99
CA SER A 122 -11.53 -7.29 4.15
C SER A 122 -10.20 -6.55 4.17
N ILE A 123 -9.57 -6.37 3.00
CA ILE A 123 -8.32 -5.63 2.88
C ILE A 123 -8.53 -4.14 3.15
N ILE A 124 -9.60 -3.52 2.60
CA ILE A 124 -9.96 -2.13 2.89
C ILE A 124 -10.21 -1.96 4.39
N PHE A 125 -10.96 -2.86 5.00
CA PHE A 125 -11.27 -2.82 6.43
C PHE A 125 -10.02 -2.97 7.30
N THR A 126 -9.20 -3.99 7.03
CA THR A 126 -7.96 -4.25 7.78
C THR A 126 -6.94 -3.13 7.58
N GLY A 127 -6.80 -2.65 6.35
CA GLY A 127 -5.97 -1.47 6.03
C GLY A 127 -6.44 -0.22 6.76
N GLY A 128 -7.76 -0.01 6.84
CA GLY A 128 -8.37 1.04 7.63
C GLY A 128 -8.03 0.95 9.11
N LEU A 129 -8.14 -0.24 9.71
CA LEU A 129 -7.75 -0.48 11.11
C LEU A 129 -6.26 -0.23 11.36
N GLN A 130 -5.40 -0.57 10.40
CA GLN A 130 -3.97 -0.37 10.52
C GLN A 130 -3.59 1.12 10.49
N LEU A 131 -4.27 1.92 9.69
CA LEU A 131 -3.92 3.31 9.37
C LEU A 131 -4.68 4.36 10.19
N LEU A 132 -5.46 3.96 11.20
CA LEU A 132 -6.36 4.83 12.00
C LEU A 132 -5.75 6.10 12.57
N HIS A 133 -4.46 6.07 12.91
CA HIS A 133 -3.81 7.18 13.63
C HIS A 133 -2.98 8.09 12.70
N GLY A 134 -3.14 7.95 11.39
CA GLY A 134 -2.39 8.76 10.45
C GLY A 134 -3.10 10.06 10.11
N ASN A 135 -2.44 11.19 10.42
CA ASN A 135 -2.80 12.50 9.85
C ASN A 135 -2.11 12.74 8.49
N ARG A 136 -1.48 11.72 7.93
CA ARG A 136 -0.78 11.78 6.64
C ARG A 136 -1.75 11.43 5.53
N GLY A 137 -1.62 12.10 4.40
CA GLY A 137 -2.46 11.83 3.22
C GLY A 137 -2.37 10.40 2.71
N ASP A 138 -1.19 9.79 2.80
CA ASP A 138 -0.96 8.41 2.43
C ASP A 138 -1.71 7.41 3.36
N HIS A 139 -2.04 7.77 4.59
CA HIS A 139 -2.84 6.93 5.46
C HIS A 139 -4.33 6.92 5.07
N LEU A 140 -4.81 8.01 4.50
CA LEU A 140 -6.21 8.14 4.10
C LEU A 140 -6.49 7.58 2.72
N MET A 141 -5.52 7.72 1.81
CA MET A 141 -5.68 7.42 0.38
C MET A 141 -4.66 6.41 -0.13
N TYR A 142 -4.07 5.62 0.74
CA TYR A 142 -2.99 4.71 0.37
C TYR A 142 -3.53 3.38 -0.14
N GLY A 143 -3.40 3.18 -1.45
CA GLY A 143 -3.84 1.95 -2.12
C GLY A 143 -2.95 0.74 -1.94
N ARG A 144 -1.72 0.89 -1.41
CA ARG A 144 -0.69 -0.16 -1.38
C ARG A 144 -1.18 -1.56 -0.98
N TYR A 145 -2.08 -1.64 -0.01
CA TYR A 145 -2.60 -2.92 0.45
C TYR A 145 -3.72 -3.45 -0.45
N VAL A 146 -4.50 -2.55 -1.05
CA VAL A 146 -5.67 -2.89 -1.87
C VAL A 146 -5.29 -3.11 -3.32
N GLU A 147 -4.18 -2.51 -3.77
CA GLU A 147 -3.69 -2.59 -5.15
C GLU A 147 -3.42 -4.02 -5.61
N MET A 148 -3.03 -4.91 -4.71
CA MET A 148 -2.82 -6.32 -5.04
C MET A 148 -4.07 -7.01 -5.59
N MET A 149 -5.27 -6.50 -5.26
CA MET A 149 -6.54 -7.05 -5.74
C MET A 149 -7.04 -6.39 -7.02
N VAL A 150 -6.48 -5.24 -7.40
CA VAL A 150 -6.90 -4.46 -8.56
C VAL A 150 -6.84 -5.28 -9.86
N PRO A 151 -5.76 -6.02 -10.18
CA PRO A 151 -5.71 -6.82 -11.41
C PRO A 151 -6.86 -7.81 -11.51
N ALA A 152 -7.15 -8.55 -10.44
CA ALA A 152 -8.24 -9.52 -10.43
C ALA A 152 -9.61 -8.86 -10.63
N VAL A 153 -9.86 -7.74 -9.97
CA VAL A 153 -11.12 -6.99 -10.11
C VAL A 153 -11.26 -6.36 -11.51
N VAL A 154 -10.17 -5.87 -12.10
CA VAL A 154 -10.14 -5.34 -13.47
C VAL A 154 -10.48 -6.43 -14.49
N VAL A 155 -9.94 -7.64 -14.35
CA VAL A 155 -10.32 -8.79 -15.20
C VAL A 155 -11.82 -9.04 -15.10
N VAL A 156 -12.40 -9.05 -13.91
CA VAL A 156 -13.85 -9.22 -13.71
C VAL A 156 -14.64 -8.10 -14.39
N ALA A 157 -14.15 -6.86 -14.30
CA ALA A 157 -14.78 -5.71 -14.98
C ALA A 157 -14.75 -5.84 -16.51
N VAL A 158 -13.63 -6.27 -17.08
CA VAL A 158 -13.49 -6.51 -18.52
C VAL A 158 -14.44 -7.62 -18.97
N VAL A 159 -14.55 -8.71 -18.22
CA VAL A 159 -15.54 -9.79 -18.47
C VAL A 159 -16.98 -9.24 -18.40
N ALA A 160 -17.28 -8.37 -17.42
CA ALA A 160 -18.58 -7.74 -17.33
C ALA A 160 -18.91 -6.86 -18.54
N LEU A 161 -17.94 -6.07 -19.01
CA LEU A 161 -18.09 -5.23 -20.21
C LEU A 161 -18.33 -6.06 -21.46
N SER A 162 -17.64 -7.20 -21.60
CA SER A 162 -17.80 -8.07 -22.77
C SER A 162 -19.13 -8.81 -22.77
N ARG A 163 -19.58 -9.33 -21.61
CA ARG A 163 -20.76 -10.21 -21.51
C ARG A 163 -22.09 -9.48 -21.28
N ARG A 164 -22.08 -8.34 -20.55
CA ARG A 164 -23.34 -7.69 -20.02
C ARG A 164 -23.35 -6.18 -20.28
N GLY A 165 -23.20 -5.78 -21.53
CA GLY A 165 -23.00 -4.38 -21.95
C GLY A 165 -23.85 -3.31 -21.27
N ALA A 166 -25.19 -3.45 -21.24
CA ALA A 166 -26.07 -2.43 -20.65
C ALA A 166 -25.93 -2.37 -19.11
N PHE A 167 -25.86 -3.53 -18.44
CA PHE A 167 -25.64 -3.60 -16.99
C PHE A 167 -24.27 -3.05 -16.62
N ALA A 168 -23.21 -3.51 -17.31
CA ALA A 168 -21.86 -3.07 -17.07
C ALA A 168 -21.70 -1.56 -17.28
N SER A 169 -22.31 -0.98 -18.33
CA SER A 169 -22.29 0.44 -18.57
C SER A 169 -22.94 1.25 -17.45
N ARG A 170 -24.09 0.79 -16.92
CA ARG A 170 -24.77 1.45 -15.78
C ARG A 170 -23.96 1.33 -14.49
N ALA A 171 -23.41 0.15 -14.23
CA ALA A 171 -22.61 -0.10 -13.04
C ALA A 171 -21.33 0.75 -13.05
N TRP A 172 -20.69 0.88 -14.21
CA TRP A 172 -19.53 1.76 -14.38
C TRP A 172 -19.88 3.22 -14.14
N LEU A 173 -20.97 3.72 -14.77
CA LEU A 173 -21.45 5.07 -14.53
C LEU A 173 -21.77 5.29 -13.04
N GLY A 174 -22.40 4.32 -12.39
CA GLY A 174 -22.66 4.35 -10.95
C GLY A 174 -21.37 4.50 -10.14
N ALA A 175 -20.32 3.74 -10.46
CA ALA A 175 -19.02 3.85 -9.81
C ALA A 175 -18.38 5.24 -10.01
N LEU A 176 -18.51 5.82 -11.22
CA LEU A 176 -18.05 7.18 -11.51
C LEU A 176 -18.82 8.24 -10.70
N VAL A 177 -20.13 8.04 -10.50
CA VAL A 177 -20.95 8.94 -9.66
C VAL A 177 -20.65 8.81 -8.17
N VAL A 178 -20.36 7.61 -7.70
CA VAL A 178 -19.98 7.38 -6.30
C VAL A 178 -18.69 8.10 -5.93
N MET A 179 -17.74 8.21 -6.84
CA MET A 179 -16.46 8.85 -6.60
C MET A 179 -16.57 10.30 -6.12
N PRO A 180 -17.28 11.23 -6.80
CA PRO A 180 -17.48 12.59 -6.29
C PRO A 180 -18.32 12.63 -5.00
N VAL A 181 -19.28 11.73 -4.82
CA VAL A 181 -20.06 11.64 -3.57
C VAL A 181 -19.13 11.34 -2.39
N LEU A 182 -18.22 10.37 -2.50
CA LEU A 182 -17.24 10.05 -1.48
C LEU A 182 -16.28 11.22 -1.23
N SER A 183 -15.87 11.91 -2.31
CA SER A 183 -14.98 13.06 -2.22
C SER A 183 -15.65 14.23 -1.48
N ILE A 184 -16.88 14.57 -1.82
CA ILE A 184 -17.65 15.62 -1.15
C ILE A 184 -17.90 15.27 0.32
N ALA A 185 -18.32 14.03 0.59
CA ALA A 185 -18.53 13.56 1.96
C ALA A 185 -17.24 13.67 2.79
N TYR A 186 -16.10 13.29 2.21
CA TYR A 186 -14.80 13.42 2.87
C TYR A 186 -14.46 14.88 3.17
N VAL A 187 -14.61 15.78 2.20
CA VAL A 187 -14.32 17.23 2.36
C VAL A 187 -15.19 17.86 3.43
N ILE A 188 -16.47 17.49 3.49
CA ILE A 188 -17.40 17.98 4.53
C ILE A 188 -16.98 17.49 5.93
N VAL A 189 -16.68 16.20 6.06
CA VAL A 189 -16.30 15.60 7.35
C VAL A 189 -14.93 16.07 7.82
N ASP A 190 -13.98 16.22 6.93
CA ASP A 190 -12.59 16.63 7.26
C ASP A 190 -12.43 18.17 7.30
N GLY A 191 -13.45 18.91 6.87
CA GLY A 191 -13.52 20.38 6.90
C GLY A 191 -12.55 21.07 5.96
N GLY A 192 -12.24 20.46 4.79
CA GLY A 192 -11.44 21.10 3.76
C GLY A 192 -11.00 20.16 2.63
N ASP A 193 -10.70 20.72 1.46
CA ASP A 193 -10.24 20.02 0.25
C ASP A 193 -8.76 19.61 0.34
N GLY A 194 -8.06 20.02 1.35
CA GLY A 194 -6.69 19.62 1.61
C GLY A 194 -6.62 18.57 2.71
N VAL A 195 -5.76 17.59 2.56
CA VAL A 195 -5.41 16.72 3.67
C VAL A 195 -4.77 17.58 4.75
N LYS A 196 -5.45 17.73 5.88
CA LYS A 196 -4.95 18.53 7.00
C LYS A 196 -3.67 17.92 7.56
N GLY A 197 -2.62 18.72 7.59
CA GLY A 197 -1.31 18.34 8.11
C GLY A 197 -0.21 18.92 7.22
N GLY A 198 0.54 19.90 7.68
CA GLY A 198 1.46 20.72 6.87
C GLY A 198 2.55 19.95 6.11
N ALA A 199 2.99 18.80 6.59
CA ALA A 199 3.91 17.92 5.88
C ALA A 199 3.22 17.06 4.80
N SER A 200 1.92 16.89 4.86
CA SER A 200 1.19 15.90 4.08
C SER A 200 0.86 16.33 2.66
N ARG A 201 0.82 17.64 2.36
CA ARG A 201 0.62 18.11 0.98
C ARG A 201 1.74 17.64 0.02
N ARG A 202 2.96 17.48 0.51
CA ARG A 202 4.08 16.94 -0.26
C ARG A 202 4.09 15.41 -0.35
N ASN A 203 3.36 14.75 0.55
CA ASN A 203 3.32 13.30 0.72
C ASN A 203 1.99 12.68 0.31
N ILE A 204 1.14 13.37 -0.46
CA ILE A 204 0.11 12.69 -1.23
C ILE A 204 0.87 11.95 -2.34
N VAL A 205 1.60 10.97 -1.92
CA VAL A 205 2.17 9.99 -2.81
C VAL A 205 0.99 9.11 -3.14
N PHE A 206 0.47 9.23 -4.35
CA PHE A 206 -0.31 8.16 -4.95
C PHE A 206 0.71 7.16 -5.50
N PRO A 207 1.29 6.28 -4.66
CA PRO A 207 2.25 5.34 -5.18
C PRO A 207 1.47 4.29 -5.93
N ASN A 208 1.96 3.98 -7.08
CA ASN A 208 1.76 2.71 -7.75
C ASN A 208 0.44 2.45 -8.46
N ILE A 209 -0.57 3.33 -8.47
CA ILE A 209 -1.64 3.19 -9.43
C ILE A 209 -1.41 4.13 -10.60
N VAL A 210 -1.43 3.49 -11.69
CA VAL A 210 -1.52 3.93 -13.05
C VAL A 210 -2.24 5.26 -13.20
N GLY A 211 -1.54 6.29 -13.60
CA GLY A 211 -2.09 7.61 -13.87
C GLY A 211 -2.18 8.56 -12.67
N ALA A 212 -2.20 8.08 -11.43
CA ALA A 212 -2.31 8.95 -10.27
C ALA A 212 -1.03 9.79 -10.06
N ASP A 213 0.13 9.20 -10.24
CA ASP A 213 1.40 9.91 -10.18
C ASP A 213 1.53 10.90 -11.34
N ALA A 214 1.07 10.57 -12.53
CA ALA A 214 1.03 11.49 -13.66
C ALA A 214 0.06 12.65 -13.42
N ALA A 215 -1.12 12.38 -12.83
CA ALA A 215 -2.12 13.39 -12.55
C ALA A 215 -1.65 14.49 -11.59
N ARG A 216 -0.81 14.18 -10.60
CA ARG A 216 -0.28 15.18 -9.67
C ARG A 216 0.58 16.27 -10.32
N TYR A 217 1.11 16.02 -11.51
CA TYR A 217 1.88 17.01 -12.27
C TYR A 217 0.99 17.89 -13.16
N VAL A 218 -0.24 17.46 -13.38
CA VAL A 218 -1.20 18.13 -14.24
C VAL A 218 -2.15 19.01 -13.44
N VAL A 219 -2.49 18.58 -12.21
CA VAL A 219 -3.49 19.25 -11.36
C VAL A 219 -2.93 19.56 -9.98
N SER A 220 -3.43 20.62 -9.37
CA SER A 220 -3.11 20.97 -7.99
C SER A 220 -3.59 19.88 -7.04
N PRO A 221 -2.82 19.54 -6.01
CA PRO A 221 -3.20 18.51 -5.04
C PRO A 221 -4.40 18.97 -4.21
N GLY A 222 -5.54 18.41 -4.49
CA GLY A 222 -6.78 18.58 -3.76
C GLY A 222 -7.74 17.45 -4.11
N PHE A 223 -8.54 17.03 -3.15
CA PHE A 223 -9.45 15.91 -3.31
C PHE A 223 -10.46 16.13 -4.44
N LEU A 224 -11.06 17.32 -4.47
CA LEU A 224 -12.06 17.68 -5.48
C LEU A 224 -11.42 17.85 -6.86
N THR A 225 -10.21 18.42 -6.92
CA THR A 225 -9.48 18.60 -8.19
C THR A 225 -9.12 17.26 -8.81
N PHE A 226 -8.56 16.33 -8.02
CA PHE A 226 -8.27 14.97 -8.49
C PHE A 226 -9.55 14.23 -8.89
N THR A 227 -10.62 14.37 -8.10
CA THR A 227 -11.91 13.78 -8.42
C THR A 227 -12.44 14.30 -9.75
N ALA A 228 -12.41 15.59 -9.98
CA ALA A 228 -12.85 16.20 -11.25
C ALA A 228 -12.02 15.68 -12.44
N PHE A 229 -10.70 15.60 -12.28
CA PHE A 229 -9.81 15.05 -13.30
C PHE A 229 -10.15 13.59 -13.64
N PHE A 230 -10.16 12.71 -12.66
CA PHE A 230 -10.42 11.28 -12.88
C PHE A 230 -11.87 11.03 -13.35
N LEU A 231 -12.83 11.80 -12.86
CA LEU A 231 -14.21 11.74 -13.35
C LEU A 231 -14.31 12.11 -14.81
N THR A 232 -13.66 13.20 -15.23
CA THR A 232 -13.66 13.65 -16.63
C THR A 232 -13.05 12.61 -17.56
N VAL A 233 -11.88 12.09 -17.20
CA VAL A 233 -11.21 11.02 -17.98
C VAL A 233 -12.05 9.75 -17.97
N GLY A 234 -12.58 9.35 -16.83
CA GLY A 234 -13.43 8.16 -16.70
C GLY A 234 -14.71 8.26 -17.53
N LEU A 235 -15.38 9.41 -17.54
CA LEU A 235 -16.55 9.67 -18.37
C LEU A 235 -16.21 9.65 -19.88
N ALA A 236 -15.08 10.21 -20.28
CA ALA A 236 -14.63 10.16 -21.67
C ALA A 236 -14.42 8.71 -22.12
N VAL A 237 -13.73 7.89 -21.33
CA VAL A 237 -13.52 6.47 -21.65
C VAL A 237 -14.83 5.69 -21.62
N TRP A 238 -15.72 5.98 -20.69
CA TRP A 238 -17.05 5.37 -20.63
C TRP A 238 -17.88 5.69 -21.88
N LEU A 239 -17.84 6.94 -22.37
CA LEU A 239 -18.52 7.34 -23.62
C LEU A 239 -17.95 6.59 -24.84
N ILE A 240 -16.63 6.42 -24.91
CA ILE A 240 -15.99 5.62 -25.97
C ILE A 240 -16.47 4.17 -25.87
N ALA A 241 -16.44 3.57 -24.68
CA ALA A 241 -16.85 2.19 -24.45
C ALA A 241 -18.35 1.96 -24.73
N ARG A 242 -19.17 2.99 -24.54
CA ARG A 242 -20.61 2.94 -24.89
C ARG A 242 -20.83 2.86 -26.40
N LYS A 243 -19.99 3.49 -27.21
CA LYS A 243 -20.03 3.42 -28.67
C LYS A 243 -19.36 2.14 -29.20
N SER A 244 -18.20 1.81 -28.64
CA SER A 244 -17.42 0.62 -28.99
C SER A 244 -16.71 0.07 -27.76
N ARG A 245 -17.12 -1.11 -27.31
CA ARG A 245 -16.51 -1.77 -26.15
C ARG A 245 -15.03 -2.04 -26.35
N ALA A 246 -14.67 -2.50 -27.55
CA ALA A 246 -13.27 -2.76 -27.89
C ALA A 246 -12.43 -1.48 -27.80
N ALA A 247 -12.91 -0.36 -28.37
CA ALA A 247 -12.23 0.92 -28.28
C ALA A 247 -12.11 1.43 -26.84
N GLY A 248 -13.14 1.23 -26.01
CA GLY A 248 -13.08 1.55 -24.58
C GLY A 248 -12.04 0.73 -23.80
N ILE A 249 -11.98 -0.57 -24.05
CA ILE A 249 -10.96 -1.44 -23.44
C ILE A 249 -9.55 -1.03 -23.90
N VAL A 250 -9.36 -0.78 -25.19
CA VAL A 250 -8.06 -0.30 -25.72
C VAL A 250 -7.68 1.03 -25.09
N ALA A 251 -8.61 1.99 -24.98
CA ALA A 251 -8.36 3.28 -24.34
C ALA A 251 -7.94 3.11 -22.86
N LEU A 252 -8.57 2.21 -22.11
CA LEU A 252 -8.18 1.88 -20.73
C LEU A 252 -6.77 1.30 -20.67
N VAL A 253 -6.47 0.31 -21.52
CA VAL A 253 -5.15 -0.32 -21.56
C VAL A 253 -4.06 0.71 -21.88
N LEU A 254 -4.29 1.58 -22.85
CA LEU A 254 -3.33 2.62 -23.22
C LEU A 254 -3.14 3.65 -22.09
N LEU A 255 -4.22 4.10 -21.46
CA LEU A 255 -4.13 5.03 -20.32
C LEU A 255 -3.38 4.39 -19.16
N PHE A 256 -3.65 3.12 -18.89
CA PHE A 256 -2.97 2.38 -17.85
C PHE A 256 -1.49 2.16 -18.18
N ALA A 257 -1.15 1.80 -19.40
CA ALA A 257 0.24 1.64 -19.82
C ALA A 257 1.03 2.96 -19.75
N VAL A 258 0.45 4.06 -20.24
CA VAL A 258 1.09 5.38 -20.17
C VAL A 258 1.28 5.83 -18.73
N GLY A 259 0.28 5.62 -17.86
CA GLY A 259 0.39 5.94 -16.45
C GLY A 259 1.48 5.13 -15.75
N ASP A 260 1.54 3.82 -16.00
CA ASP A 260 2.53 2.92 -15.41
C ASP A 260 3.95 3.27 -15.86
N ILE A 261 4.15 3.51 -17.15
CA ILE A 261 5.45 3.92 -17.69
C ILE A 261 5.89 5.26 -17.07
N THR A 262 5.00 6.25 -17.01
CA THR A 262 5.35 7.57 -16.46
C THR A 262 5.59 7.53 -14.96
N SER A 263 4.81 6.76 -14.21
CA SER A 263 5.00 6.54 -12.78
C SER A 263 6.31 5.75 -12.51
N GLY A 264 6.55 4.69 -13.28
CA GLY A 264 7.76 3.89 -13.19
C GLY A 264 9.02 4.71 -13.45
N GLN A 265 9.05 5.47 -14.54
CA GLN A 265 10.21 6.32 -14.86
C GLN A 265 10.47 7.39 -13.80
N ARG A 266 9.43 8.06 -13.28
CA ARG A 266 9.62 9.17 -12.35
C ARG A 266 9.83 8.74 -10.90
N SER A 267 9.13 7.71 -10.43
CA SER A 267 9.24 7.32 -9.02
C SER A 267 10.29 6.25 -8.77
N LEU A 268 10.49 5.31 -9.69
CA LEU A 268 11.47 4.24 -9.53
C LEU A 268 12.88 4.72 -9.89
N LEU A 269 13.06 5.44 -10.99
CA LEU A 269 14.38 5.97 -11.37
C LEU A 269 14.86 7.00 -10.36
N SER A 270 14.03 7.96 -9.96
CA SER A 270 14.39 8.92 -8.92
C SER A 270 14.73 8.28 -7.57
N ARG A 271 14.08 7.16 -7.23
CA ARG A 271 14.43 6.38 -6.04
C ARG A 271 15.68 5.56 -6.24
N SER A 272 15.90 5.01 -7.44
CA SER A 272 17.14 4.33 -7.80
C SER A 272 18.33 5.27 -7.65
N ASP A 273 18.24 6.46 -8.23
CA ASP A 273 19.31 7.48 -8.15
C ASP A 273 19.60 7.87 -6.69
N ASN A 274 18.56 8.04 -5.88
CA ASN A 274 18.72 8.31 -4.45
C ASN A 274 19.29 7.11 -3.66
N MET A 275 19.15 5.89 -4.18
CA MET A 275 19.69 4.68 -3.55
C MET A 275 21.11 4.36 -4.06
N GLU A 276 21.51 4.88 -5.21
CA GLU A 276 22.90 4.77 -5.70
C GLU A 276 23.87 5.49 -4.77
N GLY A 277 23.48 6.64 -4.19
CA GLY A 277 24.27 7.32 -3.17
C GLY A 277 24.57 6.44 -1.94
N VAL A 278 23.67 5.49 -1.60
CA VAL A 278 23.89 4.53 -0.51
C VAL A 278 24.91 3.45 -0.88
N THR A 279 25.24 3.30 -2.16
CA THR A 279 26.16 2.26 -2.65
C THR A 279 27.57 2.50 -2.14
N GLN A 280 28.05 3.74 -2.12
CA GLN A 280 29.36 4.08 -1.59
C GLN A 280 29.51 3.68 -0.11
N THR A 281 28.49 3.97 0.71
CA THR A 281 28.45 3.53 2.12
C THR A 281 28.53 2.02 2.24
N ILE A 282 27.80 1.29 1.38
CA ILE A 282 27.78 -0.18 1.38
C ILE A 282 29.16 -0.73 1.03
N ASP A 283 29.81 -0.19 0.00
CA ASP A 283 31.11 -0.66 -0.46
C ASP A 283 32.21 -0.39 0.57
N LEU A 284 32.19 0.80 1.19
CA LEU A 284 33.12 1.13 2.27
C LEU A 284 32.96 0.19 3.47
N VAL A 285 31.73 0.01 3.95
CA VAL A 285 31.46 -0.87 5.10
C VAL A 285 31.84 -2.32 4.80
N LYS A 286 31.55 -2.84 3.61
CA LYS A 286 31.95 -4.19 3.21
C LYS A 286 33.47 -4.34 3.06
N GLY A 287 34.13 -3.33 2.49
CA GLY A 287 35.57 -3.31 2.31
C GLY A 287 36.34 -3.19 3.61
N SER A 288 35.76 -2.59 4.64
CA SER A 288 36.38 -2.37 5.94
C SER A 288 36.47 -3.65 6.82
N GLY A 289 35.69 -4.67 6.51
CA GLY A 289 35.59 -5.88 7.34
C GLY A 289 34.88 -5.66 8.68
N THR A 290 34.25 -4.49 8.90
CA THR A 290 33.47 -4.25 10.14
C THR A 290 32.26 -5.19 10.23
N THR A 291 31.98 -5.65 11.42
CA THR A 291 30.82 -6.54 11.69
C THR A 291 29.63 -5.78 12.30
N LEU A 292 29.86 -4.49 12.65
CA LEU A 292 28.90 -3.72 13.43
C LEU A 292 28.86 -2.26 12.95
N VAL A 293 27.66 -1.77 12.62
CA VAL A 293 27.40 -0.40 12.19
C VAL A 293 26.28 0.21 13.03
N GLY A 294 26.51 1.42 13.53
CA GLY A 294 25.48 2.24 14.16
C GLY A 294 24.59 2.92 13.12
N PHE A 295 23.33 3.11 13.44
CA PHE A 295 22.37 3.85 12.62
C PHE A 295 21.60 4.84 13.46
N ASP A 296 21.51 6.10 13.02
CA ASP A 296 20.73 7.11 13.73
C ASP A 296 19.23 6.82 13.67
N ALA A 297 18.65 6.50 14.82
CA ALA A 297 17.23 6.21 14.97
C ALA A 297 16.33 7.45 14.87
N GLY A 298 16.89 8.65 14.96
CA GLY A 298 16.18 9.90 14.69
C GLY A 298 15.62 9.97 13.26
N VAL A 299 16.20 9.15 12.37
CA VAL A 299 15.69 8.85 11.03
C VAL A 299 14.55 7.80 11.09
N ARG A 300 13.51 8.07 11.87
CA ARG A 300 12.34 7.16 11.91
C ARG A 300 11.72 6.99 10.52
N ASN A 301 11.48 5.73 10.13
CA ASN A 301 10.87 5.32 8.87
C ASN A 301 11.75 5.55 7.62
N ASP A 302 13.04 5.60 7.77
CA ASP A 302 13.93 5.70 6.62
C ASP A 302 14.03 4.37 5.86
N PRO A 303 13.64 4.34 4.58
CA PRO A 303 13.86 3.18 3.72
C PRO A 303 15.32 2.73 3.67
N SER A 304 16.27 3.66 3.83
CA SER A 304 17.72 3.38 3.85
C SER A 304 18.11 2.40 4.94
N TYR A 305 17.47 2.45 6.12
CA TYR A 305 17.76 1.48 7.19
C TYR A 305 17.54 0.04 6.73
N TYR A 306 16.39 -0.25 6.13
CA TYR A 306 16.04 -1.60 5.68
C TYR A 306 16.89 -2.02 4.49
N TYR A 307 17.19 -1.08 3.58
CA TYR A 307 18.05 -1.33 2.45
C TYR A 307 19.49 -1.61 2.86
N LEU A 308 20.09 -0.79 3.73
CA LEU A 308 21.41 -1.02 4.28
C LEU A 308 21.48 -2.35 5.02
N ARG A 309 20.49 -2.65 5.84
CA ARG A 309 20.42 -3.93 6.57
C ARG A 309 20.41 -5.14 5.63
N TYR A 310 19.65 -5.06 4.54
CA TYR A 310 19.61 -6.10 3.52
C TYR A 310 20.94 -6.23 2.78
N ARG A 311 21.49 -5.10 2.32
CA ARG A 311 22.71 -5.08 1.50
C ARG A 311 23.99 -5.36 2.29
N LEU A 312 24.04 -5.01 3.56
CA LEU A 312 25.20 -5.21 4.43
C LEU A 312 25.21 -6.55 5.16
N HIS A 313 24.14 -7.37 5.03
CA HIS A 313 24.18 -8.70 5.67
C HIS A 313 25.45 -9.45 5.30
N PRO A 314 26.19 -10.06 6.28
CA PRO A 314 25.82 -10.32 7.68
C PRO A 314 26.18 -9.21 8.69
N VAL A 315 26.66 -8.05 8.27
CA VAL A 315 26.98 -6.92 9.17
C VAL A 315 25.75 -6.55 10.01
N ARG A 316 25.94 -6.44 11.31
CA ARG A 316 24.87 -6.09 12.24
C ARG A 316 24.68 -4.57 12.28
N ILE A 317 23.45 -4.08 12.05
CA ILE A 317 23.12 -2.67 12.18
C ILE A 317 22.30 -2.46 13.44
N VAL A 318 22.77 -1.56 14.32
CA VAL A 318 22.11 -1.21 15.58
C VAL A 318 21.70 0.27 15.55
N ARG A 319 20.49 0.56 16.02
CA ARG A 319 19.95 1.91 16.08
C ARG A 319 20.33 2.61 17.37
N PHE A 320 20.72 3.88 17.23
CA PHE A 320 20.94 4.83 18.32
C PHE A 320 20.09 6.07 18.10
N ASP A 321 19.45 6.60 19.11
CA ASP A 321 18.66 7.85 19.03
C ASP A 321 19.50 9.03 19.54
N PHE A 322 20.10 9.75 18.62
CA PHE A 322 20.90 10.95 18.96
C PHE A 322 20.05 12.18 19.28
N SER A 323 18.74 12.13 19.07
CA SER A 323 17.84 13.18 19.55
C SER A 323 17.67 13.17 21.07
N THR A 324 18.01 12.07 21.70
CA THR A 324 18.00 11.92 23.16
C THR A 324 19.33 12.46 23.75
N PRO A 325 19.30 13.55 24.55
CA PRO A 325 20.52 14.09 25.15
C PRO A 325 21.27 13.04 25.98
N GLY A 326 22.59 12.97 25.80
CA GLY A 326 23.45 12.03 26.52
C GLY A 326 23.55 10.64 25.90
N THR A 327 22.91 10.36 24.78
CA THR A 327 23.13 9.12 24.03
C THR A 327 24.59 9.04 23.57
N ARG A 328 25.27 7.98 24.01
CA ARG A 328 26.66 7.70 23.63
C ARG A 328 26.70 6.51 22.70
N VAL A 329 27.56 6.57 21.70
CA VAL A 329 27.85 5.43 20.83
C VAL A 329 28.90 4.56 21.52
N PRO A 330 28.63 3.29 21.85
CA PRO A 330 29.62 2.43 22.47
C PRO A 330 30.92 2.35 21.69
N ALA A 331 32.06 2.16 22.36
CA ALA A 331 33.39 2.22 21.74
C ALA A 331 33.61 1.14 20.67
N GLU A 332 32.85 0.07 20.70
CA GLU A 332 32.86 -1.01 19.71
C GLU A 332 32.36 -0.62 18.32
N TYR A 333 31.65 0.53 18.18
CA TYR A 333 31.19 1.02 16.90
C TYR A 333 32.22 1.96 16.29
N SER A 334 32.84 1.52 15.21
CA SER A 334 33.75 2.33 14.41
C SER A 334 33.02 3.15 13.34
N CYS A 335 31.85 2.65 12.90
CA CYS A 335 31.04 3.22 11.83
C CYS A 335 29.64 3.60 12.31
N LEU A 336 29.18 4.77 11.87
CA LEU A 336 27.82 5.24 12.13
C LEU A 336 27.23 5.88 10.89
N TYR A 337 26.04 5.47 10.53
CA TYR A 337 25.26 6.10 9.47
C TYR A 337 24.22 7.05 10.07
N GLY A 338 24.25 8.31 9.69
CA GLY A 338 23.39 9.34 10.27
C GLY A 338 23.32 10.62 9.44
N TRP A 339 22.79 11.68 10.04
CA TRP A 339 22.67 12.98 9.41
C TRP A 339 24.02 13.73 9.40
N GLY A 340 24.36 14.36 8.27
CA GLY A 340 25.63 15.07 8.10
C GLY A 340 25.78 16.31 8.99
N ASP A 341 24.68 16.93 9.40
CA ASP A 341 24.63 18.10 10.28
C ASP A 341 24.56 17.75 11.77
N LYS A 342 24.49 16.46 12.12
CA LYS A 342 24.34 15.98 13.50
C LYS A 342 25.37 14.92 13.84
N PRO A 343 26.63 15.33 14.05
CA PRO A 343 27.64 14.38 14.50
C PRO A 343 27.31 13.84 15.90
N PRO A 344 27.71 12.61 16.22
CA PRO A 344 27.60 12.09 17.57
C PRO A 344 28.33 12.97 18.57
N ALA A 345 27.74 13.20 19.75
CA ALA A 345 28.28 14.10 20.78
C ALA A 345 29.50 13.52 21.50
N ASP A 346 29.72 12.20 21.37
CA ASP A 346 30.77 11.47 22.08
C ASP A 346 31.92 11.10 21.13
N GLY A 347 33.06 11.69 21.36
CA GLY A 347 34.28 11.39 20.62
C GLY A 347 34.43 12.20 19.32
N GLU A 348 35.56 11.97 18.65
CA GLU A 348 35.81 12.58 17.35
C GLU A 348 35.37 11.68 16.24
N TRP A 349 34.55 12.25 15.33
CA TRP A 349 34.01 11.56 14.18
C TRP A 349 34.34 12.31 12.91
N SER A 350 34.74 11.60 11.88
CA SER A 350 35.00 12.14 10.54
C SER A 350 34.02 11.56 9.53
N ILE A 351 33.61 12.36 8.54
CA ILE A 351 32.78 11.88 7.44
C ILE A 351 33.68 11.14 6.46
N VAL A 352 33.34 9.89 6.14
CA VAL A 352 34.06 9.07 5.17
C VAL A 352 33.25 8.81 3.89
N ALA A 353 31.94 8.97 3.94
CA ALA A 353 31.07 8.99 2.78
C ALA A 353 29.96 10.03 2.98
N ASP A 354 29.72 10.83 1.96
CA ASP A 354 28.62 11.80 1.89
C ASP A 354 27.68 11.38 0.77
N GLU A 355 26.45 11.05 1.14
CA GLU A 355 25.44 10.69 0.16
C GLU A 355 24.80 11.94 -0.43
N VAL A 356 25.33 12.36 -1.56
CA VAL A 356 24.88 13.54 -2.29
C VAL A 356 23.37 13.50 -2.53
N GLY A 357 22.67 14.51 -2.05
CA GLY A 357 21.21 14.67 -2.24
C GLY A 357 20.34 14.16 -1.11
N VAL A 358 20.86 13.46 -0.10
CA VAL A 358 20.07 12.87 1.00
C VAL A 358 20.42 13.46 2.38
N ALA A 359 21.41 14.33 2.46
CA ALA A 359 21.96 14.92 3.69
C ALA A 359 22.39 13.87 4.74
N ARG A 360 22.79 12.70 4.30
CA ARG A 360 23.24 11.59 5.14
C ARG A 360 24.67 11.24 4.85
N VAL A 361 25.35 10.81 5.89
CA VAL A 361 26.77 10.52 5.82
C VAL A 361 27.09 9.24 6.58
N LEU A 362 28.19 8.62 6.19
CA LEU A 362 28.86 7.60 6.99
C LEU A 362 29.93 8.28 7.83
N TRP A 363 29.75 8.23 9.12
CA TRP A 363 30.73 8.69 10.11
C TRP A 363 31.68 7.56 10.49
N GLN A 364 32.96 7.86 10.56
CA GLN A 364 33.99 6.99 11.12
C GLN A 364 34.53 7.60 12.40
N ARG A 365 34.71 6.81 13.43
CA ARG A 365 35.36 7.24 14.67
C ARG A 365 36.84 7.46 14.42
N VAL A 366 37.37 8.64 14.78
CA VAL A 366 38.77 8.98 14.59
C VAL A 366 39.66 8.02 15.39
N GLY A 367 40.72 7.53 14.74
CA GLY A 367 41.60 6.51 15.32
C GLY A 367 41.13 5.07 15.18
N SER A 368 39.94 4.85 14.61
CA SER A 368 39.49 3.51 14.27
C SER A 368 40.01 3.09 12.90
N PRO A 369 40.62 1.91 12.76
CA PRO A 369 41.28 1.54 11.50
C PRO A 369 40.31 1.24 10.34
N HIS A 370 39.03 1.05 10.62
CA HIS A 370 38.10 0.51 9.63
C HIS A 370 36.70 1.11 9.76
N CYS A 371 36.26 1.67 8.67
CA CYS A 371 34.86 1.90 8.36
C CYS A 371 34.61 1.54 6.87
#